data_8424944c4d36647ea2b1e0e6fdfc738c
#
_entry.id   8424944c4d36647ea2b1e0e6fdfc738c
#
_cell.length_a   1.000
_cell.length_b   1.000
_cell.length_c   1.000
_cell.angle_alpha   90.00
_cell.angle_beta   90.00
_cell.angle_gamma   90.00
#
_symmetry.space_group_name_H-M   'P 1'
#
loop_
_entity.id
_entity.type
_entity.pdbx_description
1 polymer ?
#
loop_
_entity_poly.entity_id
_entity_poly.type
_entity_poly.pdbx_seq_one_letter_code
_entity_poly.pdbx_strand_id
1 'polypeptide(L)'
;MLGMALAALDSTIISTAVPQIVGDLGGFSVFSWLFSGYLLAVTVTLPVYGKLSDTLGRKPVLIAGIILFLTGSVLCATAWNMAALIAFRIVQGLGGGAIQGTVQTIAADLYPLKERPKIQAKLSTVWAVSAVAGPALGGLLVTYTDWRWIFLINVPIGLVALLLISRHLTEPSRTTRPAARPRIDWPGALAVFATGTLLLTALVQGGVAWPWLSAPSLALFAGSAALAATTVWIERRAAEPIIPGWVWRRRTISAVNLALGALGLLMVAPTVFLPTYAQSVLGLGPTAAGFVLSVMTLSWPVSAALSNRVYNRIGFRNTAIIGIASAMLILLAFPLLPFPGEPWQPALIMLLLGAALGLFQLPLIIGVQSSVGWSERGTATASILFCRQVGQSIGAALFGAVANATLASRLGGAGDLDSVSHALQDPAALTASAADGLRRAVAAAVDHVYLGAAAAAALALLVLLFVAPSRFPVLTDEG
;
A
#
# COMPACT_ATOMS: atom_id res chain seq x y z
N MET A 1 -6.62 4.15 16.41
CA MET A 1 -6.31 2.70 16.36
C MET A 1 -7.45 1.91 15.74
N LEU A 2 -8.69 1.92 16.29
CA LEU A 2 -9.81 1.14 15.75
C LEU A 2 -10.14 1.44 14.28
N GLY A 3 -10.10 2.70 13.84
CA GLY A 3 -10.30 3.03 12.42
C GLY A 3 -9.25 2.39 11.51
N MET A 4 -7.98 2.34 11.94
CA MET A 4 -6.93 1.67 11.18
C MET A 4 -7.13 0.14 11.19
N ALA A 5 -7.55 -0.43 12.34
CA ALA A 5 -7.84 -1.87 12.43
C ALA A 5 -8.98 -2.28 11.49
N LEU A 6 -10.02 -1.45 11.37
CA LEU A 6 -11.13 -1.65 10.45
C LEU A 6 -10.65 -1.81 9.00
N ALA A 7 -9.85 -0.86 8.50
CA ALA A 7 -9.32 -0.90 7.13
C ALA A 7 -8.30 -2.04 6.93
N ALA A 8 -7.46 -2.32 7.94
CA ALA A 8 -6.44 -3.35 7.87
C ALA A 8 -7.02 -4.77 7.89
N LEU A 9 -8.00 -5.05 8.77
CA LEU A 9 -8.71 -6.32 8.82
C LEU A 9 -9.46 -6.59 7.53
N ASP A 10 -10.21 -5.61 7.05
CA ASP A 10 -10.99 -5.76 5.81
C ASP A 10 -10.12 -6.11 4.61
N SER A 11 -8.92 -5.51 4.50
CA SER A 11 -8.01 -5.77 3.39
C SER A 11 -7.40 -7.18 3.42
N THR A 12 -7.35 -7.84 4.58
CA THR A 12 -6.70 -9.15 4.76
C THR A 12 -7.68 -10.30 4.87
N ILE A 13 -8.85 -10.06 5.46
CA ILE A 13 -9.86 -11.10 5.74
C ILE A 13 -10.47 -11.71 4.46
N ILE A 14 -10.62 -10.89 3.41
CA ILE A 14 -11.29 -11.30 2.16
C ILE A 14 -10.54 -12.41 1.40
N SER A 15 -9.22 -12.49 1.57
CA SER A 15 -8.40 -13.46 0.83
C SER A 15 -8.81 -14.91 1.07
N THR A 16 -9.32 -15.21 2.27
CA THR A 16 -9.77 -16.57 2.65
C THR A 16 -11.17 -16.91 2.16
N ALA A 17 -11.98 -15.90 1.82
CA ALA A 17 -13.35 -16.06 1.38
C ALA A 17 -13.49 -16.17 -0.17
N VAL A 18 -12.44 -15.88 -0.92
CA VAL A 18 -12.47 -15.86 -2.40
C VAL A 18 -13.07 -17.12 -3.01
N PRO A 19 -12.67 -18.37 -2.60
CA PRO A 19 -13.22 -19.56 -3.20
C PRO A 19 -14.75 -19.69 -3.03
N GLN A 20 -15.28 -19.31 -1.86
CA GLN A 20 -16.72 -19.37 -1.60
C GLN A 20 -17.48 -18.24 -2.30
N ILE A 21 -16.92 -17.01 -2.31
CA ILE A 21 -17.50 -15.88 -3.06
C ILE A 21 -17.62 -16.25 -4.54
N VAL A 22 -16.57 -16.83 -5.13
CA VAL A 22 -16.57 -17.24 -6.54
C VAL A 22 -17.53 -18.41 -6.77
N GLY A 23 -17.62 -19.33 -5.82
CA GLY A 23 -18.58 -20.46 -5.88
C GLY A 23 -20.03 -19.98 -5.88
N ASP A 24 -20.36 -18.99 -5.05
CA ASP A 24 -21.73 -18.44 -4.89
C ASP A 24 -22.12 -17.48 -6.01
N LEU A 25 -21.24 -16.52 -6.34
CA LEU A 25 -21.55 -15.41 -7.25
C LEU A 25 -21.03 -15.63 -8.68
N GLY A 26 -20.24 -16.69 -8.91
CA GLY A 26 -19.53 -16.89 -10.17
C GLY A 26 -18.44 -15.82 -10.41
N GLY A 27 -18.08 -15.60 -11.70
CA GLY A 27 -17.20 -14.49 -12.09
C GLY A 27 -15.71 -14.72 -11.77
N PHE A 28 -15.21 -15.94 -11.90
CA PHE A 28 -13.78 -16.27 -11.69
C PHE A 28 -12.84 -15.36 -12.49
N SER A 29 -13.20 -15.01 -13.72
CA SER A 29 -12.38 -14.17 -14.60
C SER A 29 -12.18 -12.73 -14.09
N VAL A 30 -13.06 -12.25 -13.21
CA VAL A 30 -13.07 -10.86 -12.71
C VAL A 30 -12.85 -10.74 -11.19
N PHE A 31 -12.65 -11.85 -10.47
CA PHE A 31 -12.54 -11.83 -9.00
C PHE A 31 -11.38 -10.97 -8.50
N SER A 32 -10.30 -10.84 -9.25
CA SER A 32 -9.15 -10.00 -8.91
C SER A 32 -9.54 -8.53 -8.68
N TRP A 33 -10.63 -8.07 -9.31
CA TRP A 33 -11.18 -6.74 -9.10
C TRP A 33 -11.74 -6.50 -7.68
N LEU A 34 -12.04 -7.56 -6.92
CA LEU A 34 -12.41 -7.43 -5.51
C LEU A 34 -11.31 -6.74 -4.69
N PHE A 35 -10.07 -7.02 -5.00
CA PHE A 35 -8.89 -6.42 -4.38
C PHE A 35 -8.48 -5.14 -5.08
N SER A 36 -8.30 -5.22 -6.40
CA SER A 36 -7.78 -4.11 -7.20
C SER A 36 -8.72 -2.91 -7.18
N GLY A 37 -10.04 -3.12 -7.30
CA GLY A 37 -11.04 -2.06 -7.26
C GLY A 37 -11.07 -1.31 -5.92
N TYR A 38 -10.98 -2.06 -4.82
CA TYR A 38 -10.87 -1.48 -3.48
C TYR A 38 -9.58 -0.67 -3.31
N LEU A 39 -8.42 -1.24 -3.62
CA LEU A 39 -7.12 -0.57 -3.50
C LEU A 39 -7.02 0.66 -4.41
N LEU A 40 -7.56 0.58 -5.61
CA LEU A 40 -7.65 1.69 -6.54
C LEU A 40 -8.46 2.83 -5.92
N ALA A 41 -9.67 2.54 -5.41
CA ALA A 41 -10.52 3.54 -4.77
C ALA A 41 -9.84 4.18 -3.55
N VAL A 42 -9.20 3.37 -2.69
CA VAL A 42 -8.39 3.88 -1.56
C VAL A 42 -7.31 4.83 -2.06
N THR A 43 -6.53 4.43 -3.05
CA THR A 43 -5.36 5.17 -3.53
C THR A 43 -5.74 6.51 -4.13
N VAL A 44 -6.70 6.53 -5.05
CA VAL A 44 -7.08 7.76 -5.78
C VAL A 44 -7.79 8.78 -4.91
N THR A 45 -8.38 8.36 -3.79
CA THR A 45 -9.04 9.27 -2.84
C THR A 45 -8.10 9.87 -1.81
N LEU A 46 -6.91 9.31 -1.61
CA LEU A 46 -5.94 9.85 -0.62
C LEU A 46 -5.66 11.34 -0.77
N PRO A 47 -5.31 11.88 -1.96
CA PRO A 47 -5.05 13.31 -2.12
C PRO A 47 -6.28 14.16 -1.79
N VAL A 48 -7.46 13.72 -2.21
CA VAL A 48 -8.74 14.42 -1.97
C VAL A 48 -9.02 14.51 -0.47
N TYR A 49 -8.93 13.39 0.25
CA TYR A 49 -9.17 13.39 1.70
C TYR A 49 -8.07 14.08 2.49
N GLY A 50 -6.83 14.09 1.99
CA GLY A 50 -5.76 14.92 2.55
C GLY A 50 -6.16 16.39 2.58
N LYS A 51 -6.55 16.94 1.43
CA LYS A 51 -7.02 18.33 1.31
C LYS A 51 -8.31 18.57 2.10
N LEU A 52 -9.29 17.67 2.02
CA LEU A 52 -10.53 17.80 2.78
C LEU A 52 -10.28 17.82 4.29
N SER A 53 -9.37 17.00 4.79
CA SER A 53 -9.04 16.97 6.21
C SER A 53 -8.37 18.27 6.68
N ASP A 54 -7.56 18.91 5.83
CA ASP A 54 -6.95 20.21 6.13
C ASP A 54 -8.00 21.34 6.11
N THR A 55 -9.00 21.21 5.25
CA THR A 55 -10.01 22.25 5.01
C THR A 55 -11.20 22.16 5.96
N LEU A 56 -11.81 20.98 6.10
CA LEU A 56 -13.01 20.72 6.89
C LEU A 56 -12.71 20.30 8.34
N GLY A 57 -11.47 19.86 8.61
CA GLY A 57 -11.06 19.24 9.86
C GLY A 57 -10.92 17.71 9.75
N ARG A 58 -10.16 17.14 10.68
CA ARG A 58 -9.85 15.70 10.66
C ARG A 58 -11.03 14.84 11.11
N LYS A 59 -11.71 15.28 12.19
CA LYS A 59 -12.82 14.53 12.79
C LYS A 59 -14.00 14.35 11.84
N PRO A 60 -14.56 15.38 11.19
CA PRO A 60 -15.69 15.20 10.27
C PRO A 60 -15.32 14.34 9.06
N VAL A 61 -14.11 14.48 8.52
CA VAL A 61 -13.64 13.67 7.38
C VAL A 61 -13.48 12.20 7.78
N LEU A 62 -12.92 11.93 8.97
CA LEU A 62 -12.79 10.55 9.48
C LEU A 62 -14.15 9.91 9.74
N ILE A 63 -15.09 10.63 10.35
CA ILE A 63 -16.46 10.15 10.60
C ILE A 63 -17.16 9.84 9.27
N ALA A 64 -17.13 10.76 8.31
CA ALA A 64 -17.71 10.53 6.98
C ALA A 64 -17.07 9.33 6.27
N GLY A 65 -15.75 9.19 6.37
CA GLY A 65 -15.01 8.05 5.81
C GLY A 65 -15.43 6.71 6.43
N ILE A 66 -15.57 6.64 7.76
CA ILE A 66 -16.04 5.42 8.43
C ILE A 66 -17.49 5.11 8.05
N ILE A 67 -18.38 6.10 8.00
CA ILE A 67 -19.78 5.88 7.57
C ILE A 67 -19.81 5.34 6.15
N LEU A 68 -19.06 5.94 5.21
CA LEU A 68 -18.99 5.49 3.83
C LEU A 68 -18.43 4.06 3.73
N PHE A 69 -17.38 3.75 4.51
CA PHE A 69 -16.80 2.41 4.58
C PHE A 69 -17.81 1.37 5.09
N LEU A 70 -18.55 1.68 6.16
CA LEU A 70 -19.58 0.79 6.71
C LEU A 70 -20.75 0.61 5.75
N THR A 71 -21.18 1.68 5.08
CA THR A 71 -22.20 1.59 4.02
C THR A 71 -21.74 0.64 2.91
N GLY A 72 -20.52 0.83 2.41
CA GLY A 72 -19.92 -0.10 1.42
C GLY A 72 -19.85 -1.53 1.95
N SER A 73 -19.51 -1.72 3.23
CA SER A 73 -19.43 -3.04 3.86
C SER A 73 -20.79 -3.75 3.90
N VAL A 74 -21.84 -3.04 4.30
CA VAL A 74 -23.21 -3.57 4.30
C VAL A 74 -23.67 -3.90 2.89
N LEU A 75 -23.40 -3.02 1.93
CA LEU A 75 -23.71 -3.27 0.52
C LEU A 75 -22.98 -4.52 -0.02
N CYS A 76 -21.70 -4.72 0.32
CA CYS A 76 -20.95 -5.92 -0.04
C CYS A 76 -21.62 -7.19 0.50
N ALA A 77 -22.10 -7.16 1.74
CA ALA A 77 -22.82 -8.28 2.33
C ALA A 77 -24.16 -8.59 1.64
N THR A 78 -24.78 -7.61 0.97
CA THR A 78 -26.04 -7.79 0.23
C THR A 78 -25.83 -8.05 -1.27
N ALA A 79 -24.59 -8.21 -1.73
CA ALA A 79 -24.29 -8.40 -3.15
C ALA A 79 -24.93 -9.69 -3.70
N TRP A 80 -25.52 -9.58 -4.89
CA TRP A 80 -26.23 -10.65 -5.58
C TRP A 80 -25.50 -11.22 -6.79
N ASN A 81 -24.40 -10.58 -7.23
CA ASN A 81 -23.49 -11.06 -8.24
C ASN A 81 -22.11 -10.44 -8.07
N MET A 82 -21.09 -10.96 -8.77
CA MET A 82 -19.70 -10.49 -8.67
C MET A 82 -19.53 -9.03 -9.07
N ALA A 83 -20.23 -8.54 -10.09
CA ALA A 83 -20.13 -7.15 -10.54
C ALA A 83 -20.67 -6.17 -9.49
N ALA A 84 -21.79 -6.50 -8.83
CA ALA A 84 -22.33 -5.72 -7.72
C ALA A 84 -21.35 -5.71 -6.54
N LEU A 85 -20.76 -6.86 -6.19
CA LEU A 85 -19.78 -6.95 -5.12
C LEU A 85 -18.55 -6.08 -5.41
N ILE A 86 -18.01 -6.11 -6.62
CA ILE A 86 -16.89 -5.26 -7.05
C ILE A 86 -17.27 -3.77 -6.94
N ALA A 87 -18.45 -3.38 -7.43
CA ALA A 87 -18.90 -2.00 -7.33
C ALA A 87 -19.02 -1.53 -5.87
N PHE A 88 -19.57 -2.38 -5.01
CA PHE A 88 -19.70 -2.08 -3.56
C PHE A 88 -18.35 -2.06 -2.84
N ARG A 89 -17.38 -2.88 -3.27
CA ARG A 89 -15.98 -2.81 -2.80
C ARG A 89 -15.32 -1.49 -3.18
N ILE A 90 -15.60 -0.94 -4.36
CA ILE A 90 -15.13 0.39 -4.74
C ILE A 90 -15.72 1.45 -3.79
N VAL A 91 -17.02 1.40 -3.49
CA VAL A 91 -17.66 2.32 -2.52
C VAL A 91 -16.99 2.20 -1.14
N GLN A 92 -16.75 0.97 -0.68
CA GLN A 92 -16.06 0.72 0.59
C GLN A 92 -14.63 1.27 0.57
N GLY A 93 -13.91 1.12 -0.54
CA GLY A 93 -12.57 1.66 -0.75
C GLY A 93 -12.50 3.18 -0.69
N LEU A 94 -13.53 3.88 -1.19
CA LEU A 94 -13.63 5.35 -1.06
C LEU A 94 -13.60 5.77 0.43
N GLY A 95 -14.30 5.02 1.30
CA GLY A 95 -14.26 5.24 2.76
C GLY A 95 -12.90 4.86 3.37
N GLY A 96 -12.30 3.76 2.88
CA GLY A 96 -11.00 3.27 3.32
C GLY A 96 -9.87 4.28 3.13
N GLY A 97 -9.87 5.03 2.02
CA GLY A 97 -8.90 6.09 1.75
C GLY A 97 -8.99 7.25 2.76
N ALA A 98 -10.22 7.64 3.13
CA ALA A 98 -10.44 8.65 4.17
C ALA A 98 -9.87 8.18 5.52
N ILE A 99 -10.16 6.93 5.92
CA ILE A 99 -9.68 6.36 7.18
C ILE A 99 -8.15 6.34 7.21
N GLN A 100 -7.52 5.80 6.16
CA GLN A 100 -6.07 5.61 6.11
C GLN A 100 -5.31 6.94 6.15
N GLY A 101 -5.70 7.91 5.33
CA GLY A 101 -5.07 9.23 5.28
C GLY A 101 -5.27 10.03 6.57
N THR A 102 -6.53 10.09 7.05
CA THR A 102 -6.87 10.93 8.19
C THR A 102 -6.32 10.39 9.52
N VAL A 103 -6.30 9.06 9.73
CA VAL A 103 -5.73 8.46 10.95
C VAL A 103 -4.24 8.78 11.08
N GLN A 104 -3.49 8.74 9.98
CA GLN A 104 -2.06 9.09 9.97
C GLN A 104 -1.84 10.58 10.32
N THR A 105 -2.69 11.46 9.80
CA THR A 105 -2.63 12.89 10.09
C THR A 105 -3.01 13.19 11.54
N ILE A 106 -4.09 12.59 12.06
CA ILE A 106 -4.52 12.72 13.46
C ILE A 106 -3.42 12.26 14.42
N ALA A 107 -2.74 11.16 14.10
CA ALA A 107 -1.62 10.69 14.92
C ALA A 107 -0.48 11.73 15.02
N ALA A 108 -0.22 12.46 13.93
CA ALA A 108 0.77 13.52 13.92
C ALA A 108 0.29 14.80 14.64
N ASP A 109 -1.02 15.05 14.67
CA ASP A 109 -1.59 16.24 15.31
C ASP A 109 -1.77 16.09 16.83
N LEU A 110 -2.13 14.89 17.31
CA LEU A 110 -2.38 14.63 18.72
C LEU A 110 -1.14 14.40 19.56
N TYR A 111 -0.01 14.02 18.93
CA TYR A 111 1.17 13.62 19.67
C TYR A 111 2.38 14.49 19.31
N PRO A 112 3.14 14.96 20.34
CA PRO A 112 4.35 15.72 20.13
C PRO A 112 5.40 14.88 19.37
N LEU A 113 6.34 15.56 18.71
CA LEU A 113 7.34 14.94 17.82
C LEU A 113 8.06 13.75 18.48
N LYS A 114 8.38 13.86 19.78
CA LYS A 114 9.06 12.81 20.56
C LYS A 114 8.25 11.51 20.71
N GLU A 115 6.92 11.58 20.68
CA GLU A 115 6.02 10.44 20.88
C GLU A 115 5.54 9.81 19.56
N ARG A 116 5.62 10.54 18.45
CA ARG A 116 5.16 10.08 17.14
C ARG A 116 5.73 8.71 16.74
N PRO A 117 7.01 8.36 16.99
CA PRO A 117 7.52 7.03 16.66
C PRO A 117 6.79 5.90 17.37
N LYS A 118 6.49 6.08 18.66
CA LYS A 118 5.74 5.10 19.44
C LYS A 118 4.32 4.90 18.91
N ILE A 119 3.67 5.98 18.50
CA ILE A 119 2.32 5.93 17.95
C ILE A 119 2.31 5.31 16.56
N GLN A 120 3.27 5.65 15.71
CA GLN A 120 3.43 5.02 14.40
C GLN A 120 3.74 3.52 14.51
N ALA A 121 4.59 3.12 15.46
CA ALA A 121 4.83 1.71 15.74
C ALA A 121 3.54 0.98 16.15
N LYS A 122 2.70 1.59 17.02
CA LYS A 122 1.39 1.04 17.38
C LYS A 122 0.44 0.93 16.16
N LEU A 123 0.42 1.92 15.25
CA LEU A 123 -0.34 1.84 14.01
C LEU A 123 0.17 0.71 13.10
N SER A 124 1.48 0.55 12.98
CA SER A 124 2.09 -0.55 12.23
C SER A 124 1.78 -1.92 12.88
N THR A 125 1.75 -2.00 14.21
CA THR A 125 1.35 -3.22 14.93
C THR A 125 -0.09 -3.60 14.65
N VAL A 126 -1.01 -2.63 14.49
CA VAL A 126 -2.39 -2.90 14.08
C VAL A 126 -2.42 -3.60 12.72
N TRP A 127 -1.62 -3.15 11.75
CA TRP A 127 -1.49 -3.81 10.45
C TRP A 127 -0.91 -5.22 10.57
N ALA A 128 0.15 -5.41 11.38
CA ALA A 128 0.77 -6.71 11.61
C ALA A 128 -0.21 -7.72 12.24
N VAL A 129 -0.95 -7.28 13.27
CA VAL A 129 -1.99 -8.12 13.91
C VAL A 129 -3.11 -8.44 12.92
N SER A 130 -3.56 -7.47 12.14
CA SER A 130 -4.62 -7.68 11.13
C SER A 130 -4.19 -8.65 10.03
N ALA A 131 -2.92 -8.63 9.64
CA ALA A 131 -2.39 -9.55 8.63
C ALA A 131 -2.43 -11.02 9.07
N VAL A 132 -2.34 -11.28 10.38
CA VAL A 132 -2.45 -12.63 10.96
C VAL A 132 -3.89 -12.96 11.35
N ALA A 133 -4.57 -12.03 12.03
CA ALA A 133 -5.93 -12.23 12.52
C ALA A 133 -6.97 -12.26 11.38
N GLY A 134 -6.73 -11.49 10.30
CA GLY A 134 -7.66 -11.41 9.17
C GLY A 134 -7.94 -12.78 8.53
N PRO A 135 -6.92 -13.49 8.02
CA PRO A 135 -7.12 -14.83 7.45
C PRO A 135 -7.69 -15.84 8.45
N ALA A 136 -7.28 -15.78 9.73
CA ALA A 136 -7.80 -16.67 10.76
C ALA A 136 -9.30 -16.44 11.01
N LEU A 137 -9.70 -15.18 11.22
CA LEU A 137 -11.11 -14.80 11.40
C LEU A 137 -11.93 -15.07 10.13
N GLY A 138 -11.37 -14.75 8.96
CA GLY A 138 -12.03 -15.01 7.68
C GLY A 138 -12.28 -16.49 7.47
N GLY A 139 -11.28 -17.34 7.72
CA GLY A 139 -11.43 -18.79 7.64
C GLY A 139 -12.50 -19.33 8.61
N LEU A 140 -12.52 -18.86 9.87
CA LEU A 140 -13.55 -19.24 10.83
C LEU A 140 -14.95 -18.82 10.38
N LEU A 141 -15.14 -17.56 9.99
CA LEU A 141 -16.42 -17.05 9.54
C LEU A 141 -16.94 -17.81 8.32
N VAL A 142 -16.07 -18.04 7.35
CA VAL A 142 -16.39 -18.72 6.09
C VAL A 142 -16.73 -20.21 6.33
N THR A 143 -16.06 -20.86 7.29
CA THR A 143 -16.31 -22.27 7.61
C THR A 143 -17.59 -22.48 8.40
N TYR A 144 -17.90 -21.62 9.35
CA TYR A 144 -19.01 -21.83 10.30
C TYR A 144 -20.27 -21.02 9.98
N THR A 145 -20.16 -20.01 9.08
CA THR A 145 -21.31 -19.15 8.72
C THR A 145 -21.40 -18.97 7.20
N ASP A 146 -21.31 -17.74 6.71
CA ASP A 146 -21.37 -17.36 5.30
C ASP A 146 -20.28 -16.33 5.03
N TRP A 147 -19.74 -16.29 3.81
CA TRP A 147 -18.73 -15.30 3.42
C TRP A 147 -19.19 -13.84 3.62
N ARG A 148 -20.50 -13.57 3.63
CA ARG A 148 -21.05 -12.23 3.84
C ARG A 148 -20.70 -11.67 5.21
N TRP A 149 -20.46 -12.53 6.20
CA TRP A 149 -20.06 -12.11 7.55
C TRP A 149 -18.68 -11.48 7.61
N ILE A 150 -17.79 -11.74 6.64
CA ILE A 150 -16.48 -11.04 6.56
C ILE A 150 -16.64 -9.53 6.37
N PHE A 151 -17.75 -9.10 5.74
CA PHE A 151 -18.11 -7.69 5.60
C PHE A 151 -18.90 -7.19 6.80
N LEU A 152 -19.85 -7.98 7.32
CA LEU A 152 -20.69 -7.57 8.45
C LEU A 152 -19.92 -7.39 9.76
N ILE A 153 -18.79 -8.08 9.96
CA ILE A 153 -17.91 -7.91 11.12
C ILE A 153 -17.37 -6.48 11.24
N ASN A 154 -17.27 -5.76 10.12
CA ASN A 154 -16.84 -4.36 10.10
C ASN A 154 -17.86 -3.44 10.78
N VAL A 155 -19.15 -3.81 10.79
CA VAL A 155 -20.22 -2.95 11.31
C VAL A 155 -20.09 -2.71 12.82
N PRO A 156 -20.03 -3.74 13.70
CA PRO A 156 -19.85 -3.51 15.13
C PRO A 156 -18.54 -2.78 15.46
N ILE A 157 -17.41 -3.13 14.78
CA ILE A 157 -16.12 -2.48 14.99
C ILE A 157 -16.18 -1.00 14.60
N GLY A 158 -16.80 -0.70 13.46
CA GLY A 158 -16.93 0.66 12.96
C GLY A 158 -17.89 1.52 13.78
N LEU A 159 -18.99 0.95 14.28
CA LEU A 159 -19.92 1.65 15.19
C LEU A 159 -19.23 2.03 16.50
N VAL A 160 -18.45 1.11 17.09
CA VAL A 160 -17.64 1.41 18.28
C VAL A 160 -16.60 2.50 17.95
N ALA A 161 -15.92 2.41 16.81
CA ALA A 161 -14.98 3.44 16.38
C ALA A 161 -15.65 4.81 16.22
N LEU A 162 -16.83 4.88 15.58
CA LEU A 162 -17.63 6.10 15.44
C LEU A 162 -18.01 6.70 16.79
N LEU A 163 -18.49 5.86 17.72
CA LEU A 163 -18.88 6.29 19.06
C LEU A 163 -17.70 6.88 19.83
N LEU A 164 -16.55 6.20 19.80
CA LEU A 164 -15.35 6.68 20.50
C LEU A 164 -14.79 7.94 19.86
N ILE A 165 -14.73 8.03 18.53
CA ILE A 165 -14.25 9.22 17.82
C ILE A 165 -15.17 10.41 18.05
N SER A 166 -16.50 10.21 17.97
CA SER A 166 -17.46 11.28 18.17
C SER A 166 -17.39 11.86 19.58
N ARG A 167 -17.17 11.03 20.60
CA ARG A 167 -17.15 11.44 22.01
C ARG A 167 -15.78 11.96 22.49
N HIS A 168 -14.69 11.35 22.07
CA HIS A 168 -13.37 11.58 22.67
C HIS A 168 -12.39 12.32 21.76
N LEU A 169 -12.59 12.33 20.44
CA LEU A 169 -11.71 13.08 19.57
C LEU A 169 -12.09 14.57 19.60
N THR A 170 -11.28 15.36 20.30
CA THR A 170 -11.37 16.81 20.29
C THR A 170 -10.29 17.35 19.36
N GLU A 171 -10.69 18.15 18.39
CA GLU A 171 -9.72 18.91 17.58
C GLU A 171 -9.30 20.19 18.33
N PRO A 172 -8.03 20.62 18.20
CA PRO A 172 -7.63 21.93 18.67
C PRO A 172 -8.56 22.98 18.10
N SER A 173 -9.06 23.87 18.98
CA SER A 173 -9.99 24.92 18.56
C SER A 173 -9.30 25.77 17.50
N ARG A 174 -9.86 25.86 16.31
CA ARG A 174 -9.40 26.80 15.28
C ARG A 174 -9.56 28.21 15.85
N THR A 175 -8.48 28.79 16.30
CA THR A 175 -8.44 30.19 16.82
C THR A 175 -8.78 31.20 15.73
N THR A 176 -8.72 30.81 14.48
CA THR A 176 -9.17 31.59 13.33
C THR A 176 -10.08 30.72 12.44
N ARG A 177 -11.39 30.79 12.64
CA ARG A 177 -12.33 30.38 11.59
C ARG A 177 -12.02 31.21 10.35
N PRO A 178 -11.75 30.59 9.17
CA PRO A 178 -11.69 31.37 7.95
C PRO A 178 -13.03 32.10 7.80
N ALA A 179 -13.00 33.40 7.60
CA ALA A 179 -14.19 34.24 7.41
C ALA A 179 -14.98 33.86 6.14
N ALA A 180 -14.38 33.07 5.23
CA ALA A 180 -15.00 32.55 4.03
C ALA A 180 -15.21 31.03 4.14
N ARG A 181 -16.34 30.54 3.57
CA ARG A 181 -16.59 29.11 3.41
C ARG A 181 -15.45 28.50 2.58
N PRO A 182 -14.85 27.37 3.03
CA PRO A 182 -13.77 26.72 2.28
C PRO A 182 -14.29 26.34 0.89
N ARG A 183 -13.58 26.79 -0.13
CA ARG A 183 -13.88 26.43 -1.51
C ARG A 183 -13.13 25.13 -1.82
N ILE A 184 -13.88 24.05 -2.06
CA ILE A 184 -13.31 22.77 -2.48
C ILE A 184 -13.30 22.77 -4.01
N ASP A 185 -12.14 22.48 -4.58
CA ASP A 185 -11.99 22.31 -6.04
C ASP A 185 -12.53 20.91 -6.43
N TRP A 186 -13.85 20.82 -6.60
CA TRP A 186 -14.49 19.59 -7.06
C TRP A 186 -14.07 19.17 -8.47
N PRO A 187 -13.91 20.08 -9.46
CA PRO A 187 -13.35 19.72 -10.76
C PRO A 187 -11.95 19.13 -10.67
N GLY A 188 -11.05 19.76 -9.87
CA GLY A 188 -9.71 19.22 -9.62
C GLY A 188 -9.76 17.87 -8.91
N ALA A 189 -10.60 17.70 -7.87
CA ALA A 189 -10.79 16.43 -7.18
C ALA A 189 -11.21 15.30 -8.14
N LEU A 190 -12.20 15.58 -9.01
CA LEU A 190 -12.67 14.61 -10.00
C LEU A 190 -11.60 14.30 -11.05
N ALA A 191 -10.85 15.32 -11.49
CA ALA A 191 -9.77 15.14 -12.46
C ALA A 191 -8.61 14.31 -11.89
N VAL A 192 -8.19 14.55 -10.64
CA VAL A 192 -7.20 13.74 -9.92
C VAL A 192 -7.68 12.30 -9.78
N PHE A 193 -8.93 12.12 -9.34
CA PHE A 193 -9.55 10.81 -9.21
C PHE A 193 -9.58 10.05 -10.54
N ALA A 194 -10.06 10.69 -11.62
CA ALA A 194 -10.16 10.05 -12.93
C ALA A 194 -8.77 9.73 -13.52
N THR A 195 -7.80 10.65 -13.38
CA THR A 195 -6.40 10.41 -13.80
C THR A 195 -5.80 9.21 -13.08
N GLY A 196 -5.94 9.16 -11.75
CA GLY A 196 -5.45 8.05 -10.93
C GLY A 196 -6.13 6.74 -11.29
N THR A 197 -7.45 6.76 -11.53
CA THR A 197 -8.22 5.59 -11.93
C THR A 197 -7.74 5.02 -13.27
N LEU A 198 -7.59 5.84 -14.30
CA LEU A 198 -7.10 5.38 -15.60
C LEU A 198 -5.67 4.83 -15.51
N LEU A 199 -4.78 5.54 -14.83
CA LEU A 199 -3.39 5.12 -14.68
C LEU A 199 -3.28 3.79 -13.91
N LEU A 200 -3.95 3.69 -12.76
CA LEU A 200 -3.88 2.47 -11.94
C LEU A 200 -4.59 1.29 -12.62
N THR A 201 -5.68 1.54 -13.35
CA THR A 201 -6.32 0.49 -14.16
C THR A 201 -5.39 -0.01 -15.24
N ALA A 202 -4.70 0.88 -15.96
CA ALA A 202 -3.70 0.51 -16.96
C ALA A 202 -2.57 -0.34 -16.37
N LEU A 203 -2.07 0.05 -15.18
CA LEU A 203 -0.98 -0.66 -14.49
C LEU A 203 -1.41 -2.01 -13.92
N VAL A 204 -2.60 -2.10 -13.32
CA VAL A 204 -3.08 -3.33 -12.66
C VAL A 204 -3.55 -4.37 -13.68
N GLN A 205 -4.18 -3.92 -14.78
CA GLN A 205 -4.76 -4.83 -15.77
C GLN A 205 -3.83 -5.09 -16.97
N GLY A 206 -2.84 -4.23 -17.20
CA GLY A 206 -1.83 -4.45 -18.22
C GLY A 206 -1.04 -5.74 -17.95
N GLY A 207 -0.87 -6.57 -18.96
CA GLY A 207 -0.23 -7.88 -18.86
C GLY A 207 -1.06 -8.98 -18.19
N VAL A 208 -2.26 -8.63 -17.65
CA VAL A 208 -3.20 -9.59 -17.02
C VAL A 208 -4.46 -9.73 -17.88
N ALA A 209 -5.25 -8.67 -18.02
CA ALA A 209 -6.49 -8.69 -18.82
C ALA A 209 -6.23 -8.48 -20.32
N TRP A 210 -5.14 -7.81 -20.67
CA TRP A 210 -4.71 -7.54 -22.05
C TRP A 210 -3.19 -7.31 -22.13
N PRO A 211 -2.57 -7.59 -23.31
CA PRO A 211 -1.14 -7.34 -23.50
C PRO A 211 -0.75 -5.87 -23.32
N TRP A 212 0.46 -5.62 -22.82
CA TRP A 212 0.96 -4.26 -22.55
C TRP A 212 0.92 -3.31 -23.76
N LEU A 213 1.21 -3.81 -24.96
CA LEU A 213 1.25 -3.04 -26.21
C LEU A 213 -0.08 -3.13 -26.99
N SER A 214 -1.16 -3.57 -26.37
CA SER A 214 -2.48 -3.64 -27.00
C SER A 214 -3.17 -2.27 -27.05
N ALA A 215 -4.15 -2.13 -27.96
CA ALA A 215 -4.93 -0.91 -28.08
C ALA A 215 -5.58 -0.46 -26.75
N PRO A 216 -6.19 -1.33 -25.92
CA PRO A 216 -6.72 -0.96 -24.61
C PRO A 216 -5.66 -0.38 -23.67
N SER A 217 -4.47 -1.01 -23.55
CA SER A 217 -3.39 -0.51 -22.71
C SER A 217 -2.92 0.86 -23.17
N LEU A 218 -2.63 1.01 -24.46
CA LEU A 218 -2.15 2.27 -25.03
C LEU A 218 -3.20 3.38 -24.88
N ALA A 219 -4.49 3.08 -25.08
CA ALA A 219 -5.58 4.03 -24.89
C ALA A 219 -5.69 4.49 -23.43
N LEU A 220 -5.56 3.58 -22.46
CA LEU A 220 -5.58 3.92 -21.03
C LEU A 220 -4.37 4.77 -20.63
N PHE A 221 -3.16 4.45 -21.09
CA PHE A 221 -1.97 5.27 -20.82
C PHE A 221 -2.05 6.63 -21.49
N ALA A 222 -2.45 6.70 -22.75
CA ALA A 222 -2.64 7.97 -23.46
C ALA A 222 -3.76 8.81 -22.83
N GLY A 223 -4.88 8.19 -22.47
CA GLY A 223 -5.98 8.83 -21.76
C GLY A 223 -5.58 9.34 -20.38
N SER A 224 -4.80 8.56 -19.61
CA SER A 224 -4.29 9.00 -18.32
C SER A 224 -3.32 10.16 -18.45
N ALA A 225 -2.44 10.15 -19.45
CA ALA A 225 -1.51 11.25 -19.72
C ALA A 225 -2.23 12.54 -20.13
N ALA A 226 -3.22 12.44 -21.03
CA ALA A 226 -4.04 13.56 -21.45
C ALA A 226 -4.84 14.15 -20.27
N LEU A 227 -5.42 13.27 -19.45
CA LEU A 227 -6.18 13.68 -18.28
C LEU A 227 -5.27 14.24 -17.18
N ALA A 228 -4.05 13.73 -17.02
CA ALA A 228 -3.05 14.30 -16.13
C ALA A 228 -2.66 15.72 -16.55
N ALA A 229 -2.46 15.96 -17.84
CA ALA A 229 -2.22 17.31 -18.38
C ALA A 229 -3.39 18.26 -18.09
N THR A 230 -4.62 17.78 -18.29
CA THR A 230 -5.85 18.52 -17.97
C THR A 230 -5.96 18.79 -16.47
N THR A 231 -5.65 17.80 -15.63
CA THR A 231 -5.61 17.95 -14.17
C THR A 231 -4.62 19.04 -13.75
N VAL A 232 -3.39 19.01 -14.27
CA VAL A 232 -2.39 20.05 -14.01
C VAL A 232 -2.89 21.44 -14.46
N TRP A 233 -3.60 21.52 -15.57
CA TRP A 233 -4.17 22.79 -16.07
C TRP A 233 -5.29 23.31 -15.16
N ILE A 234 -6.20 22.43 -14.69
CA ILE A 234 -7.27 22.78 -13.73
C ILE A 234 -6.64 23.23 -12.40
N GLU A 235 -5.75 22.42 -11.83
CA GLU A 235 -5.08 22.66 -10.55
C GLU A 235 -4.27 23.98 -10.53
N ARG A 236 -3.66 24.38 -11.67
CA ARG A 236 -2.96 25.67 -11.78
C ARG A 236 -3.88 26.87 -11.76
N ARG A 237 -5.15 26.71 -12.08
CA ARG A 237 -6.16 27.78 -12.09
C ARG A 237 -7.06 27.78 -10.87
N ALA A 238 -7.07 26.67 -10.11
CA ALA A 238 -7.87 26.56 -8.91
C ALA A 238 -7.35 27.50 -7.82
N ALA A 239 -8.27 28.14 -7.11
CA ALA A 239 -7.93 28.98 -5.94
C ALA A 239 -7.40 28.14 -4.78
N GLU A 240 -7.94 26.92 -4.60
CA GLU A 240 -7.51 25.97 -3.60
C GLU A 240 -7.34 24.56 -4.23
N PRO A 241 -6.20 24.29 -4.89
CA PRO A 241 -5.96 23.02 -5.57
C PRO A 241 -5.94 21.81 -4.63
N ILE A 242 -6.32 20.63 -5.14
CA ILE A 242 -6.28 19.36 -4.37
C ILE A 242 -4.84 18.93 -4.13
N ILE A 243 -3.98 19.04 -5.16
CA ILE A 243 -2.55 18.78 -5.05
C ILE A 243 -1.79 20.10 -5.22
N PRO A 244 -1.64 20.90 -4.16
CA PRO A 244 -1.00 22.21 -4.27
C PRO A 244 0.42 22.10 -4.81
N GLY A 245 0.82 23.04 -5.67
CA GLY A 245 2.14 23.03 -6.30
C GLY A 245 3.32 23.05 -5.31
N TRP A 246 3.09 23.52 -4.07
CA TRP A 246 4.11 23.50 -3.03
C TRP A 246 4.53 22.08 -2.63
N VAL A 247 3.66 21.08 -2.77
CA VAL A 247 3.97 19.65 -2.50
C VAL A 247 5.18 19.20 -3.33
N TRP A 248 5.27 19.67 -4.59
CA TRP A 248 6.36 19.31 -5.49
C TRP A 248 7.50 20.35 -5.50
N ARG A 249 7.25 21.59 -5.07
CA ARG A 249 8.28 22.63 -4.99
C ARG A 249 9.14 22.54 -3.73
N ARG A 250 8.57 22.08 -2.62
CA ARG A 250 9.33 21.88 -1.37
C ARG A 250 10.18 20.63 -1.47
N ARG A 251 11.50 20.81 -1.60
CA ARG A 251 12.47 19.72 -1.77
C ARG A 251 12.31 18.56 -0.78
N THR A 252 12.00 18.87 0.49
CA THR A 252 11.77 17.85 1.53
C THR A 252 10.62 16.93 1.17
N ILE A 253 9.46 17.49 0.79
CA ILE A 253 8.24 16.72 0.51
C ILE A 253 8.39 15.96 -0.80
N SER A 254 8.88 16.61 -1.84
CA SER A 254 9.11 16.02 -3.15
C SER A 254 10.09 14.84 -3.08
N ALA A 255 11.21 15.00 -2.35
CA ALA A 255 12.17 13.92 -2.14
C ALA A 255 11.55 12.73 -1.38
N VAL A 256 10.76 13.01 -0.32
CA VAL A 256 10.10 11.95 0.45
C VAL A 256 9.00 11.25 -0.36
N ASN A 257 8.23 11.99 -1.17
CA ASN A 257 7.24 11.41 -2.08
C ASN A 257 7.89 10.43 -3.06
N LEU A 258 8.99 10.82 -3.68
CA LEU A 258 9.74 9.94 -4.60
C LEU A 258 10.37 8.75 -3.88
N ALA A 259 10.98 8.96 -2.72
CA ALA A 259 11.62 7.91 -1.94
C ALA A 259 10.60 6.87 -1.43
N LEU A 260 9.42 7.31 -0.97
CA LEU A 260 8.35 6.41 -0.54
C LEU A 260 7.56 5.82 -1.71
N GLY A 261 7.55 6.46 -2.88
CA GLY A 261 7.15 5.83 -4.14
C GLY A 261 8.04 4.63 -4.48
N ALA A 262 9.35 4.79 -4.40
CA ALA A 262 10.30 3.70 -4.58
C ALA A 262 10.17 2.61 -3.50
N LEU A 263 9.84 2.96 -2.25
CA LEU A 263 9.46 1.99 -1.21
C LEU A 263 8.25 1.15 -1.63
N GLY A 264 7.20 1.79 -2.14
CA GLY A 264 6.02 1.08 -2.66
C GLY A 264 6.42 0.05 -3.71
N LEU A 265 7.24 0.45 -4.67
CA LEU A 265 7.73 -0.40 -5.75
C LEU A 265 8.52 -1.61 -5.20
N LEU A 266 9.53 -1.39 -4.35
CA LEU A 266 10.34 -2.48 -3.80
C LEU A 266 9.55 -3.44 -2.92
N MET A 267 8.48 -2.98 -2.27
CA MET A 267 7.67 -3.80 -1.37
C MET A 267 6.94 -4.96 -2.07
N VAL A 268 6.78 -4.89 -3.37
CA VAL A 268 6.14 -5.96 -4.15
C VAL A 268 6.97 -7.25 -4.13
N ALA A 269 8.30 -7.14 -4.12
CA ALA A 269 9.18 -8.31 -4.06
C ALA A 269 8.88 -9.20 -2.83
N PRO A 270 8.97 -8.70 -1.59
CA PRO A 270 8.67 -9.52 -0.42
C PRO A 270 7.18 -9.88 -0.27
N THR A 271 6.24 -8.99 -0.65
CA THR A 271 4.83 -9.25 -0.36
C THR A 271 4.15 -10.18 -1.35
N VAL A 272 4.58 -10.19 -2.61
CA VAL A 272 3.97 -11.00 -3.69
C VAL A 272 4.85 -12.20 -4.06
N PHE A 273 6.15 -11.99 -4.24
CA PHE A 273 7.02 -13.02 -4.80
C PHE A 273 7.67 -13.93 -3.75
N LEU A 274 7.89 -13.47 -2.52
CA LEU A 274 8.43 -14.32 -1.47
C LEU A 274 7.51 -15.51 -1.12
N PRO A 275 6.18 -15.33 -0.94
CA PRO A 275 5.30 -16.47 -0.72
C PRO A 275 5.34 -17.50 -1.85
N THR A 276 5.41 -17.04 -3.10
CA THR A 276 5.57 -17.91 -4.27
C THR A 276 6.89 -18.68 -4.22
N TYR A 277 8.00 -18.02 -3.92
CA TYR A 277 9.31 -18.68 -3.73
C TYR A 277 9.25 -19.71 -2.61
N ALA A 278 8.71 -19.34 -1.46
CA ALA A 278 8.64 -20.23 -0.29
C ALA A 278 7.79 -21.50 -0.55
N GLN A 279 6.70 -21.37 -1.29
CA GLN A 279 5.86 -22.49 -1.64
C GLN A 279 6.45 -23.34 -2.77
N SER A 280 6.89 -22.71 -3.86
CA SER A 280 7.31 -23.43 -5.08
C SER A 280 8.76 -23.93 -4.99
N VAL A 281 9.69 -23.20 -4.35
CA VAL A 281 11.12 -23.54 -4.30
C VAL A 281 11.43 -24.32 -3.02
N LEU A 282 10.99 -23.80 -1.85
CA LEU A 282 11.28 -24.43 -0.56
C LEU A 282 10.26 -25.53 -0.19
N GLY A 283 9.17 -25.70 -0.95
CA GLY A 283 8.15 -26.71 -0.69
C GLY A 283 7.33 -26.45 0.59
N LEU A 284 7.29 -25.22 1.08
CA LEU A 284 6.56 -24.86 2.29
C LEU A 284 5.06 -24.81 2.01
N GLY A 285 4.26 -25.24 2.98
CA GLY A 285 2.81 -24.99 2.93
C GLY A 285 2.49 -23.48 3.03
N PRO A 286 1.30 -23.05 2.59
CA PRO A 286 0.91 -21.63 2.57
C PRO A 286 1.07 -20.92 3.91
N THR A 287 0.75 -21.59 5.01
CA THR A 287 0.89 -21.05 6.37
C THR A 287 2.37 -20.79 6.74
N ALA A 288 3.26 -21.76 6.45
CA ALA A 288 4.68 -21.62 6.72
C ALA A 288 5.32 -20.52 5.86
N ALA A 289 4.94 -20.42 4.58
CA ALA A 289 5.36 -19.33 3.70
C ALA A 289 4.91 -17.96 4.23
N GLY A 290 3.70 -17.86 4.76
CA GLY A 290 3.19 -16.66 5.43
C GLY A 290 4.01 -16.29 6.67
N PHE A 291 4.45 -17.25 7.46
CA PHE A 291 5.31 -16.99 8.62
C PHE A 291 6.67 -16.40 8.22
N VAL A 292 7.27 -16.85 7.13
CA VAL A 292 8.53 -16.25 6.61
C VAL A 292 8.35 -14.76 6.32
N LEU A 293 7.24 -14.37 5.71
CA LEU A 293 6.93 -12.96 5.46
C LEU A 293 6.60 -12.19 6.74
N SER A 294 5.91 -12.83 7.70
CA SER A 294 5.47 -12.21 8.96
C SER A 294 6.63 -11.70 9.81
N VAL A 295 7.81 -12.30 9.70
CA VAL A 295 9.03 -11.86 10.40
C VAL A 295 9.39 -10.41 10.05
N MET A 296 9.26 -10.03 8.76
CA MET A 296 9.43 -8.64 8.31
C MET A 296 8.41 -7.71 8.97
N THR A 297 7.15 -8.14 9.02
CA THR A 297 6.05 -7.36 9.57
C THR A 297 6.19 -7.12 11.07
N LEU A 298 6.85 -8.03 11.79
CA LEU A 298 7.16 -7.89 13.22
C LEU A 298 8.38 -7.01 13.47
N SER A 299 9.45 -7.16 12.70
CA SER A 299 10.70 -6.39 12.87
C SER A 299 10.54 -4.91 12.50
N TRP A 300 9.69 -4.60 11.53
CA TRP A 300 9.46 -3.22 11.06
C TRP A 300 8.96 -2.27 12.16
N PRO A 301 7.86 -2.54 12.91
CA PRO A 301 7.39 -1.66 13.98
C PRO A 301 8.41 -1.51 15.11
N VAL A 302 9.16 -2.57 15.42
CA VAL A 302 10.19 -2.52 16.46
C VAL A 302 11.31 -1.56 16.09
N SER A 303 11.84 -1.71 14.87
CA SER A 303 12.87 -0.81 14.35
C SER A 303 12.35 0.63 14.19
N ALA A 304 11.13 0.79 13.72
CA ALA A 304 10.47 2.09 13.62
C ALA A 304 10.37 2.78 14.99
N ALA A 305 9.96 2.05 16.05
CA ALA A 305 9.88 2.60 17.39
C ALA A 305 11.25 3.04 17.95
N LEU A 306 12.32 2.34 17.56
CA LEU A 306 13.69 2.65 17.98
C LEU A 306 14.37 3.73 17.13
N SER A 307 13.82 4.05 15.96
CA SER A 307 14.40 4.99 15.01
C SER A 307 14.56 6.41 15.58
N ASN A 308 13.77 6.77 16.61
CA ASN A 308 13.87 8.06 17.28
C ASN A 308 15.24 8.30 17.94
N ARG A 309 15.87 7.23 18.47
CA ARG A 309 17.21 7.33 19.06
C ARG A 309 18.27 7.68 18.01
N VAL A 310 18.03 7.23 16.78
CA VAL A 310 18.96 7.43 15.66
C VAL A 310 18.72 8.82 15.04
N TYR A 311 17.50 9.15 14.63
CA TYR A 311 17.26 10.43 13.96
C TYR A 311 17.40 11.65 14.86
N ASN A 312 17.26 11.51 16.18
CA ASN A 312 17.57 12.61 17.12
C ASN A 312 19.07 12.93 17.16
N ARG A 313 19.95 11.97 16.79
CA ARG A 313 21.41 12.18 16.76
C ARG A 313 21.91 12.63 15.40
N ILE A 314 21.45 12.00 14.32
CA ILE A 314 21.99 12.20 12.96
C ILE A 314 20.99 12.83 11.98
N GLY A 315 19.74 13.12 12.42
CA GLY A 315 18.67 13.72 11.62
C GLY A 315 17.85 12.72 10.81
N PHE A 316 16.69 13.19 10.33
CA PHE A 316 15.73 12.34 9.59
C PHE A 316 16.31 11.76 8.28
N ARG A 317 16.98 12.62 7.49
CA ARG A 317 17.56 12.22 6.20
C ARG A 317 18.62 11.13 6.35
N ASN A 318 19.60 11.34 7.23
CA ASN A 318 20.71 10.40 7.37
C ASN A 318 20.25 9.04 7.95
N THR A 319 19.27 9.05 8.86
CA THR A 319 18.65 7.82 9.36
C THR A 319 17.98 7.05 8.23
N ALA A 320 17.22 7.75 7.38
CA ALA A 320 16.58 7.13 6.23
C ALA A 320 17.61 6.62 5.19
N ILE A 321 18.70 7.34 4.97
CA ILE A 321 19.81 6.88 4.10
C ILE A 321 20.40 5.57 4.62
N ILE A 322 20.69 5.45 5.91
CA ILE A 322 21.17 4.20 6.51
C ILE A 322 20.14 3.08 6.31
N GLY A 323 18.87 3.37 6.57
CA GLY A 323 17.79 2.38 6.40
C GLY A 323 17.70 1.86 4.97
N ILE A 324 17.65 2.75 3.97
CA ILE A 324 17.48 2.32 2.57
C ILE A 324 18.77 1.71 1.99
N ALA A 325 19.94 2.17 2.38
CA ALA A 325 21.20 1.55 1.98
C ALA A 325 21.33 0.13 2.54
N SER A 326 20.95 -0.07 3.81
CA SER A 326 20.87 -1.41 4.41
C SER A 326 19.84 -2.28 3.68
N ALA A 327 18.65 -1.76 3.38
CA ALA A 327 17.63 -2.49 2.64
C ALA A 327 18.12 -2.90 1.24
N MET A 328 18.81 -2.01 0.53
CA MET A 328 19.41 -2.31 -0.77
C MET A 328 20.39 -3.48 -0.69
N LEU A 329 21.32 -3.47 0.28
CA LEU A 329 22.28 -4.56 0.47
C LEU A 329 21.61 -5.87 0.84
N ILE A 330 20.58 -5.83 1.68
CA ILE A 330 19.80 -7.01 2.08
C ILE A 330 19.05 -7.60 0.89
N LEU A 331 18.46 -6.75 0.02
CA LEU A 331 17.78 -7.20 -1.20
C LEU A 331 18.76 -7.80 -2.21
N LEU A 332 19.98 -7.25 -2.32
CA LEU A 332 21.05 -7.81 -3.16
C LEU A 332 21.58 -9.15 -2.61
N ALA A 333 21.43 -9.42 -1.33
CA ALA A 333 21.83 -10.70 -0.74
C ALA A 333 20.85 -11.85 -1.04
N PHE A 334 19.60 -11.56 -1.40
CA PHE A 334 18.59 -12.60 -1.66
C PHE A 334 18.99 -13.56 -2.80
N PRO A 335 19.44 -13.09 -4.00
CA PRO A 335 19.87 -13.97 -5.07
C PRO A 335 21.15 -14.78 -4.76
N LEU A 336 21.85 -14.48 -3.67
CA LEU A 336 23.05 -15.21 -3.22
C LEU A 336 22.68 -16.39 -2.31
N LEU A 337 21.40 -16.58 -1.99
CA LEU A 337 20.96 -17.72 -1.19
C LEU A 337 21.23 -19.04 -1.95
N PRO A 338 21.63 -20.10 -1.25
CA PRO A 338 21.82 -21.41 -1.87
C PRO A 338 20.47 -21.96 -2.40
N PHE A 339 20.53 -22.70 -3.52
CA PHE A 339 19.36 -23.36 -4.08
C PHE A 339 19.36 -24.86 -3.72
N PRO A 340 18.24 -25.42 -3.20
CA PRO A 340 16.94 -24.79 -2.91
C PRO A 340 16.94 -23.96 -1.63
N GLY A 341 17.95 -24.07 -0.77
CA GLY A 341 18.09 -23.33 0.48
C GLY A 341 17.21 -23.86 1.64
N GLU A 342 17.34 -23.21 2.77
CA GLU A 342 16.62 -23.52 4.00
C GLU A 342 15.64 -22.38 4.36
N PRO A 343 14.46 -22.64 4.94
CA PRO A 343 13.43 -21.62 5.23
C PRO A 343 13.90 -20.48 6.15
N TRP A 344 14.85 -20.72 7.03
CA TRP A 344 15.39 -19.69 7.92
C TRP A 344 16.18 -18.60 7.18
N GLN A 345 16.74 -18.90 6.00
CA GLN A 345 17.55 -17.98 5.22
C GLN A 345 16.73 -16.79 4.69
N PRO A 346 15.63 -17.00 3.93
CA PRO A 346 14.77 -15.91 3.56
C PRO A 346 14.07 -15.27 4.77
N ALA A 347 13.79 -16.00 5.85
CA ALA A 347 13.25 -15.42 7.08
C ALA A 347 14.23 -14.42 7.71
N LEU A 348 15.52 -14.72 7.73
CA LEU A 348 16.56 -13.82 8.22
C LEU A 348 16.64 -12.55 7.33
N ILE A 349 16.59 -12.72 6.01
CA ILE A 349 16.53 -11.57 5.07
C ILE A 349 15.32 -10.71 5.38
N MET A 350 14.15 -11.29 5.61
CA MET A 350 12.93 -10.58 5.96
C MET A 350 13.05 -9.85 7.30
N LEU A 351 13.66 -10.47 8.31
CA LEU A 351 13.91 -9.83 9.61
C LEU A 351 14.75 -8.56 9.44
N LEU A 352 15.86 -8.67 8.72
CA LEU A 352 16.78 -7.58 8.47
C LEU A 352 16.14 -6.49 7.59
N LEU A 353 15.41 -6.89 6.55
CA LEU A 353 14.70 -5.98 5.67
C LEU A 353 13.65 -5.16 6.42
N GLY A 354 12.83 -5.80 7.26
CA GLY A 354 11.85 -5.09 8.09
C GLY A 354 12.50 -4.08 9.02
N ALA A 355 13.62 -4.45 9.66
CA ALA A 355 14.39 -3.54 10.49
C ALA A 355 14.95 -2.34 9.70
N ALA A 356 15.50 -2.56 8.51
CA ALA A 356 16.00 -1.53 7.62
C ALA A 356 14.89 -0.57 7.16
N LEU A 357 13.73 -1.10 6.79
CA LEU A 357 12.57 -0.32 6.34
C LEU A 357 11.95 0.50 7.48
N GLY A 358 12.01 0.03 8.72
CA GLY A 358 11.59 0.80 9.89
C GLY A 358 12.44 2.06 10.11
N LEU A 359 13.77 1.94 9.90
CA LEU A 359 14.69 3.08 9.91
C LEU A 359 14.53 4.01 8.70
N PHE A 360 14.01 3.51 7.59
CA PHE A 360 13.82 4.30 6.38
C PHE A 360 12.51 5.09 6.38
N GLN A 361 11.38 4.41 6.54
CA GLN A 361 10.06 5.02 6.30
C GLN A 361 9.67 6.02 7.39
N LEU A 362 9.82 5.64 8.65
CA LEU A 362 9.27 6.44 9.76
C LEU A 362 9.92 7.81 9.90
N PRO A 363 11.26 7.96 9.85
CA PRO A 363 11.90 9.28 9.90
C PRO A 363 11.44 10.20 8.76
N LEU A 364 11.20 9.66 7.57
CA LEU A 364 10.73 10.44 6.42
C LEU A 364 9.30 10.97 6.63
N ILE A 365 8.39 10.13 7.10
CA ILE A 365 7.01 10.55 7.38
C ILE A 365 6.99 11.62 8.47
N ILE A 366 7.67 11.38 9.59
CA ILE A 366 7.73 12.33 10.70
C ILE A 366 8.42 13.63 10.26
N GLY A 367 9.51 13.52 9.50
CA GLY A 367 10.25 14.66 8.96
C GLY A 367 9.39 15.56 8.08
N VAL A 368 8.55 14.99 7.21
CA VAL A 368 7.59 15.78 6.41
C VAL A 368 6.50 16.38 7.29
N GLN A 369 5.90 15.59 8.18
CA GLN A 369 4.83 16.07 9.07
C GLN A 369 5.31 17.20 10.01
N SER A 370 6.59 17.23 10.36
CA SER A 370 7.18 18.31 11.16
C SER A 370 7.66 19.51 10.34
N SER A 371 7.75 19.38 9.01
CA SER A 371 8.17 20.46 8.11
C SER A 371 7.02 21.30 7.56
N VAL A 372 5.79 20.98 7.94
CA VAL A 372 4.56 21.65 7.49
C VAL A 372 3.69 22.03 8.69
N GLY A 373 2.96 23.15 8.54
CA GLY A 373 1.98 23.57 9.53
C GLY A 373 0.77 22.63 9.59
N TRP A 374 -0.06 22.84 10.61
CA TRP A 374 -1.26 22.02 10.82
C TRP A 374 -2.19 21.99 9.59
N SER A 375 -2.39 23.14 8.94
CA SER A 375 -3.28 23.29 7.77
C SER A 375 -2.79 22.60 6.49
N GLU A 376 -1.53 22.16 6.43
CA GLU A 376 -0.91 21.50 5.28
C GLU A 376 -0.57 20.03 5.55
N ARG A 377 -0.68 19.58 6.81
CA ARG A 377 -0.20 18.28 7.28
C ARG A 377 -0.98 17.12 6.67
N GLY A 378 -2.29 17.28 6.47
CA GLY A 378 -3.14 16.29 5.81
C GLY A 378 -2.76 16.08 4.36
N THR A 379 -2.64 17.17 3.60
CA THR A 379 -2.22 17.14 2.18
C THR A 379 -0.82 16.54 2.02
N ALA A 380 0.15 16.95 2.86
CA ALA A 380 1.51 16.42 2.82
C ALA A 380 1.55 14.91 3.13
N THR A 381 0.82 14.47 4.16
CA THR A 381 0.75 13.04 4.53
C THR A 381 0.07 12.22 3.45
N ALA A 382 -1.02 12.73 2.90
CA ALA A 382 -1.76 12.05 1.83
C ALA A 382 -0.94 11.90 0.54
N SER A 383 -0.13 12.92 0.18
CA SER A 383 0.76 12.84 -0.98
C SER A 383 1.80 11.74 -0.85
N ILE A 384 2.36 11.55 0.34
CA ILE A 384 3.30 10.48 0.66
C ILE A 384 2.65 9.10 0.48
N LEU A 385 1.46 8.91 1.07
CA LEU A 385 0.73 7.64 0.98
C LEU A 385 0.32 7.34 -0.47
N PHE A 386 -0.13 8.35 -1.19
CA PHE A 386 -0.48 8.22 -2.61
C PHE A 386 0.72 7.79 -3.46
N CYS A 387 1.86 8.48 -3.35
CA CYS A 387 3.08 8.12 -4.09
C CYS A 387 3.53 6.69 -3.77
N ARG A 388 3.44 6.27 -2.51
CA ARG A 388 3.76 4.88 -2.11
C ARG A 388 2.83 3.86 -2.79
N GLN A 389 1.53 4.13 -2.84
CA GLN A 389 0.57 3.21 -3.47
C GLN A 389 0.74 3.15 -5.00
N VAL A 390 0.99 4.29 -5.63
CA VAL A 390 1.33 4.34 -7.08
C VAL A 390 2.62 3.55 -7.35
N GLY A 391 3.65 3.74 -6.52
CA GLY A 391 4.89 2.96 -6.60
C GLY A 391 4.64 1.46 -6.48
N GLN A 392 3.79 1.03 -5.56
CA GLN A 392 3.41 -0.38 -5.41
C GLN A 392 2.70 -0.93 -6.65
N SER A 393 1.82 -0.14 -7.27
CA SER A 393 1.12 -0.55 -8.50
C SER A 393 2.10 -0.65 -9.68
N ILE A 394 3.03 0.30 -9.81
CA ILE A 394 4.11 0.24 -10.82
C ILE A 394 4.99 -0.99 -10.58
N GLY A 395 5.34 -1.25 -9.32
CA GLY A 395 6.15 -2.41 -8.92
C GLY A 395 5.49 -3.73 -9.27
N ALA A 396 4.19 -3.87 -9.01
CA ALA A 396 3.43 -5.07 -9.35
C ALA A 396 3.45 -5.34 -10.86
N ALA A 397 3.22 -4.29 -11.66
CA ALA A 397 3.26 -4.36 -13.10
C ALA A 397 4.66 -4.72 -13.64
N LEU A 398 5.68 -3.99 -13.18
CA LEU A 398 7.06 -4.15 -13.64
C LEU A 398 7.62 -5.51 -13.24
N PHE A 399 7.49 -5.90 -11.97
CA PHE A 399 8.05 -7.16 -11.47
C PHE A 399 7.27 -8.37 -11.97
N GLY A 400 5.95 -8.23 -12.19
CA GLY A 400 5.16 -9.24 -12.89
C GLY A 400 5.68 -9.48 -14.30
N ALA A 401 5.95 -8.41 -15.06
CA ALA A 401 6.53 -8.53 -16.41
C ALA A 401 7.94 -9.16 -16.40
N VAL A 402 8.80 -8.77 -15.45
CA VAL A 402 10.15 -9.34 -15.28
C VAL A 402 10.06 -10.83 -14.92
N ALA A 403 9.20 -11.20 -14.00
CA ALA A 403 9.02 -12.59 -13.60
C ALA A 403 8.50 -13.45 -14.78
N ASN A 404 7.47 -12.98 -15.47
CA ASN A 404 6.91 -13.67 -16.64
C ASN A 404 7.93 -13.84 -17.79
N ALA A 405 8.70 -12.78 -18.09
CA ALA A 405 9.74 -12.84 -19.10
C ALA A 405 10.84 -13.86 -18.73
N THR A 406 11.23 -13.90 -17.44
CA THR A 406 12.23 -14.85 -16.96
C THR A 406 11.71 -16.29 -17.02
N LEU A 407 10.46 -16.54 -16.59
CA LEU A 407 9.82 -17.85 -16.69
C LEU A 407 9.73 -18.33 -18.15
N ALA A 408 9.26 -17.48 -19.05
CA ALA A 408 9.17 -17.80 -20.47
C ALA A 408 10.53 -18.14 -21.08
N SER A 409 11.59 -17.40 -20.76
CA SER A 409 12.94 -17.65 -21.26
C SER A 409 13.56 -18.95 -20.74
N ARG A 410 13.24 -19.34 -19.49
CA ARG A 410 13.78 -20.55 -18.84
C ARG A 410 13.01 -21.82 -19.21
N LEU A 411 11.73 -21.71 -19.55
CA LEU A 411 10.86 -22.84 -19.90
C LEU A 411 10.72 -23.07 -21.41
N GLY A 412 11.56 -22.42 -22.23
CA GLY A 412 11.69 -22.73 -23.66
C GLY A 412 10.72 -21.98 -24.59
N GLY A 413 10.21 -20.83 -24.21
CA GLY A 413 9.50 -19.89 -25.10
C GLY A 413 8.09 -20.28 -25.57
N ALA A 414 7.67 -21.52 -25.35
CA ALA A 414 6.36 -22.07 -25.77
C ALA A 414 5.50 -22.52 -24.58
N GLY A 415 5.94 -22.29 -23.34
CA GLY A 415 5.14 -22.56 -22.16
C GLY A 415 4.02 -21.54 -22.06
N ASP A 416 2.82 -21.95 -22.40
CA ASP A 416 1.59 -21.25 -22.04
C ASP A 416 1.68 -20.92 -20.53
N LEU A 417 1.63 -19.64 -20.15
CA LEU A 417 1.67 -19.22 -18.74
C LEU A 417 0.56 -19.92 -17.93
N ASP A 418 -0.53 -20.33 -18.62
CA ASP A 418 -1.57 -21.14 -18.03
C ASP A 418 -1.06 -22.56 -17.69
N SER A 419 -0.21 -23.18 -18.50
CA SER A 419 0.42 -24.47 -18.18
C SER A 419 1.39 -24.36 -17.00
N VAL A 420 2.11 -23.28 -16.87
CA VAL A 420 2.97 -22.98 -15.70
C VAL A 420 2.12 -22.77 -14.43
N SER A 421 1.01 -22.06 -14.55
CA SER A 421 0.07 -21.86 -13.45
C SER A 421 -0.55 -23.18 -12.97
N HIS A 422 -0.98 -24.05 -13.89
CA HIS A 422 -1.46 -25.40 -13.58
C HIS A 422 -0.36 -26.28 -12.96
N ALA A 423 0.86 -26.22 -13.48
CA ALA A 423 1.99 -26.98 -12.95
C ALA A 423 2.40 -26.52 -11.53
N LEU A 424 2.21 -25.24 -11.20
CA LEU A 424 2.40 -24.72 -9.83
C LEU A 424 1.28 -25.14 -8.88
N GLN A 425 0.07 -25.36 -9.38
CA GLN A 425 -1.09 -25.81 -8.60
C GLN A 425 -1.09 -27.31 -8.32
N ASP A 426 -0.59 -28.13 -9.26
CA ASP A 426 -0.45 -29.58 -9.11
C ASP A 426 0.97 -30.07 -9.46
N PRO A 427 1.94 -29.86 -8.57
CA PRO A 427 3.34 -30.30 -8.76
C PRO A 427 3.47 -31.83 -8.84
N ALA A 428 2.50 -32.60 -8.32
CA ALA A 428 2.54 -34.04 -8.29
C ALA A 428 2.29 -34.69 -9.69
N ALA A 429 1.68 -33.92 -10.61
CA ALA A 429 1.46 -34.36 -12.01
C ALA A 429 2.72 -34.23 -12.89
N LEU A 430 3.79 -33.58 -12.40
CA LEU A 430 5.02 -33.38 -13.16
C LEU A 430 6.03 -34.51 -12.97
N THR A 431 6.84 -34.76 -14.01
CA THR A 431 8.04 -35.60 -13.86
C THR A 431 9.05 -34.89 -12.94
N ALA A 432 9.88 -35.65 -12.21
CA ALA A 432 10.85 -35.08 -11.26
C ALA A 432 11.80 -34.07 -11.91
N SER A 433 12.20 -34.29 -13.18
CA SER A 433 13.04 -33.36 -13.95
C SER A 433 12.30 -32.05 -14.32
N ALA A 434 11.02 -32.15 -14.70
CA ALA A 434 10.20 -30.98 -15.02
C ALA A 434 9.91 -30.13 -13.76
N ALA A 435 9.64 -30.79 -12.63
CA ALA A 435 9.45 -30.12 -11.34
C ALA A 435 10.71 -29.37 -10.88
N ASP A 436 11.91 -29.96 -11.02
CA ASP A 436 13.17 -29.30 -10.69
C ASP A 436 13.47 -28.14 -11.66
N GLY A 437 13.21 -28.30 -12.94
CA GLY A 437 13.30 -27.24 -13.93
C GLY A 437 12.39 -26.04 -13.60
N LEU A 438 11.14 -26.31 -13.23
CA LEU A 438 10.17 -25.29 -12.81
C LEU A 438 10.63 -24.56 -11.53
N ARG A 439 11.11 -25.30 -10.52
CA ARG A 439 11.65 -24.71 -9.29
C ARG A 439 12.80 -23.74 -9.55
N ARG A 440 13.75 -24.12 -10.42
CA ARG A 440 14.87 -23.27 -10.84
C ARG A 440 14.42 -22.04 -11.63
N ALA A 441 13.41 -22.21 -12.50
CA ALA A 441 12.86 -21.09 -13.25
C ALA A 441 12.17 -20.06 -12.33
N VAL A 442 11.39 -20.55 -11.34
CA VAL A 442 10.74 -19.68 -10.33
C VAL A 442 11.79 -19.01 -9.45
N ALA A 443 12.83 -19.73 -8.99
CA ALA A 443 13.92 -19.13 -8.21
C ALA A 443 14.60 -17.99 -8.98
N ALA A 444 14.98 -18.23 -10.25
CA ALA A 444 15.60 -17.21 -11.09
C ALA A 444 14.66 -16.01 -11.36
N ALA A 445 13.35 -16.22 -11.52
CA ALA A 445 12.38 -15.15 -11.68
C ALA A 445 12.31 -14.28 -10.42
N VAL A 446 12.28 -14.89 -9.24
CA VAL A 446 12.27 -14.18 -7.96
C VAL A 446 13.58 -13.45 -7.73
N ASP A 447 14.73 -14.04 -8.07
CA ASP A 447 16.04 -13.37 -7.98
C ASP A 447 16.08 -12.08 -8.79
N HIS A 448 15.59 -12.12 -10.05
CA HIS A 448 15.51 -10.91 -10.89
C HIS A 448 14.56 -9.85 -10.30
N VAL A 449 13.45 -10.27 -9.68
CA VAL A 449 12.53 -9.36 -8.98
C VAL A 449 13.22 -8.71 -7.78
N TYR A 450 14.01 -9.44 -6.99
CA TYR A 450 14.75 -8.89 -5.86
C TYR A 450 15.88 -7.94 -6.30
N LEU A 451 16.54 -8.23 -7.42
CA LEU A 451 17.49 -7.27 -8.06
C LEU A 451 16.77 -5.99 -8.50
N GLY A 452 15.58 -6.11 -9.08
CA GLY A 452 14.73 -4.96 -9.40
C GLY A 452 14.31 -4.16 -8.18
N ALA A 453 13.98 -4.84 -7.08
CA ALA A 453 13.67 -4.20 -5.79
C ALA A 453 14.90 -3.50 -5.19
N ALA A 454 16.10 -4.07 -5.33
CA ALA A 454 17.35 -3.43 -4.94
C ALA A 454 17.63 -2.17 -5.79
N ALA A 455 17.34 -2.21 -7.10
CA ALA A 455 17.44 -1.03 -7.96
C ALA A 455 16.44 0.08 -7.54
N ALA A 456 15.22 -0.28 -7.12
CA ALA A 456 14.28 0.68 -6.54
C ALA A 456 14.79 1.28 -5.23
N ALA A 457 15.42 0.46 -4.37
CA ALA A 457 16.08 0.95 -3.16
C ALA A 457 17.24 1.90 -3.48
N ALA A 458 18.05 1.57 -4.51
CA ALA A 458 19.10 2.46 -5.01
C ALA A 458 18.54 3.80 -5.51
N LEU A 459 17.41 3.78 -6.23
CA LEU A 459 16.73 5.00 -6.67
C LEU A 459 16.30 5.85 -5.46
N ALA A 460 15.68 5.25 -4.43
CA ALA A 460 15.33 5.97 -3.22
C ALA A 460 16.56 6.55 -2.51
N LEU A 461 17.67 5.81 -2.47
CA LEU A 461 18.94 6.27 -1.92
C LEU A 461 19.48 7.49 -2.68
N LEU A 462 19.51 7.43 -4.01
CA LEU A 462 19.93 8.55 -4.87
C LEU A 462 19.05 9.79 -4.67
N VAL A 463 17.73 9.60 -4.59
CA VAL A 463 16.79 10.70 -4.29
C VAL A 463 17.11 11.34 -2.94
N LEU A 464 17.38 10.55 -1.90
CA LEU A 464 17.73 11.11 -0.60
C LEU A 464 19.10 11.79 -0.59
N LEU A 465 20.07 11.32 -1.38
CA LEU A 465 21.41 11.90 -1.45
C LEU A 465 21.42 13.23 -2.23
N PHE A 466 20.69 13.30 -3.34
CA PHE A 466 20.82 14.43 -4.29
C PHE A 466 19.63 15.40 -4.27
N VAL A 467 18.41 14.94 -3.96
CA VAL A 467 17.21 15.79 -3.99
C VAL A 467 16.84 16.28 -2.58
N ALA A 468 16.94 15.40 -1.56
CA ALA A 468 16.55 15.76 -0.20
C ALA A 468 17.53 16.78 0.42
N PRO A 469 17.05 17.82 1.11
CA PRO A 469 17.90 18.74 1.83
C PRO A 469 18.66 18.05 2.96
N SER A 470 19.87 18.52 3.29
CA SER A 470 20.72 17.93 4.33
C SER A 470 20.04 17.91 5.71
N ARG A 471 19.23 18.90 6.01
CA ARG A 471 18.39 18.97 7.21
C ARG A 471 16.96 19.25 6.84
N PHE A 472 16.03 18.53 7.41
CA PHE A 472 14.60 18.79 7.25
C PHE A 472 14.24 19.98 8.15
N PRO A 473 13.53 20.99 7.62
CA PRO A 473 13.02 22.08 8.45
C PRO A 473 12.01 21.50 9.45
N VAL A 474 12.18 21.82 10.71
CA VAL A 474 11.23 21.45 11.77
C VAL A 474 10.55 22.73 12.21
N LEU A 475 9.24 22.81 11.98
CA LEU A 475 8.41 23.86 12.56
C LEU A 475 8.12 23.43 14.01
N THR A 476 8.57 24.22 14.97
CA THR A 476 8.14 24.10 16.36
C THR A 476 6.71 24.61 16.42
N ASP A 477 5.82 23.81 17.00
CA ASP A 477 4.39 24.17 17.21
C ASP A 477 4.25 25.31 18.28
N GLU A 478 5.19 26.25 18.34
CA GLU A 478 5.14 27.48 19.13
C GLU A 478 4.68 28.62 18.21
N GLY A 479 3.36 28.72 18.06
CA GLY A 479 2.71 29.79 17.30
C GLY A 479 1.22 29.54 17.13
#